data_22564919fda927d78c32b903d85d7c4b
#
_entry.id   22564919fda927d78c32b903d85d7c4b
#
_cell.length_a   1.000
_cell.length_b   1.000
_cell.length_c   1.000
_cell.angle_alpha   90.00
_cell.angle_beta   90.00
_cell.angle_gamma   90.00
#
_symmetry.space_group_name_H-M   'P 1'
#
loop_
_entity.id
_entity.type
_entity.pdbx_description
1 polymer ?
#
loop_
_entity_poly.entity_id
_entity_poly.type
_entity_poly.pdbx_seq_one_letter_code
_entity_poly.pdbx_strand_id
1 'polypeptide(L)'
;MNYIHCLNNISAQGTDLLTSDYELTDNIEAAQGILVRSAGMLDMEFSENLLAIARAGAGVNNIPLERCAEEGIVVFNTPGANANAVKELVLCGMLLASRGIVGGIEWCKENAEDPAIGKTAEKAKKQFAGREIKGKTLGVIGLGAIGAEVANAALGLGMEVMGYDPFVSVNAAWKVLPAVQHVTDLADIYRECDYITIHVPAVSGTIGMIDEAACALMKEGVVFLNFSRDTLVDAPAMASALASGKVGCYVTDFATPEVMAMENAIVLPHLGASTEEAEDNCARMAVVELMDYIDNGNIVNSVNYPACQAGVCPEGMFRIAVLYNSSDLAMGSVTEILEPIVAEFDMVDNQRDEHGYALITLTENLADEVLERIAELDGAYLVRRVK
;
A
#
# COMPACT_ATOMS: atom_id res chain seq x y z
N MET A 1 -8.11 -29.82 3.86
CA MET A 1 -9.09 -28.73 4.00
C MET A 1 -8.41 -27.62 4.77
N ASN A 2 -8.24 -26.46 4.17
CA ASN A 2 -7.63 -25.28 4.81
C ASN A 2 -8.75 -24.35 5.31
N TYR A 3 -8.63 -23.83 6.52
CA TYR A 3 -9.60 -22.94 7.12
C TYR A 3 -9.10 -21.49 7.06
N ILE A 4 -9.97 -20.59 6.60
CA ILE A 4 -9.71 -19.16 6.51
C ILE A 4 -10.68 -18.40 7.41
N HIS A 5 -10.14 -17.53 8.27
CA HIS A 5 -10.93 -16.67 9.13
C HIS A 5 -10.96 -15.23 8.60
N CYS A 6 -12.16 -14.65 8.50
CA CYS A 6 -12.33 -13.23 8.14
C CYS A 6 -12.50 -12.39 9.41
N LEU A 7 -11.50 -11.62 9.78
CA LEU A 7 -11.52 -10.79 10.99
C LEU A 7 -12.43 -9.54 10.86
N ASN A 8 -12.69 -9.14 9.61
CA ASN A 8 -13.64 -8.09 9.22
C ASN A 8 -14.56 -8.62 8.12
N ASN A 9 -15.55 -7.80 7.75
CA ASN A 9 -16.27 -8.03 6.50
C ASN A 9 -15.32 -7.87 5.31
N ILE A 10 -15.09 -8.95 4.58
CA ILE A 10 -14.29 -9.02 3.35
C ILE A 10 -15.24 -9.20 2.18
N SER A 11 -15.01 -8.50 1.07
CA SER A 11 -15.87 -8.60 -0.11
C SER A 11 -15.99 -10.06 -0.61
N ALA A 12 -17.21 -10.46 -0.93
CA ALA A 12 -17.52 -11.76 -1.52
C ALA A 12 -16.76 -11.97 -2.85
N GLN A 13 -16.44 -10.90 -3.58
CA GLN A 13 -15.61 -10.97 -4.79
C GLN A 13 -14.21 -11.56 -4.54
N GLY A 14 -13.72 -11.49 -3.32
CA GLY A 14 -12.49 -12.17 -2.90
C GLY A 14 -12.79 -13.57 -2.36
N THR A 15 -13.68 -13.70 -1.38
CA THR A 15 -13.94 -14.99 -0.72
C THR A 15 -14.53 -16.07 -1.65
N ASP A 16 -15.26 -15.67 -2.71
CA ASP A 16 -15.78 -16.58 -3.73
C ASP A 16 -14.67 -17.18 -4.62
N LEU A 17 -13.43 -16.69 -4.55
CA LEU A 17 -12.27 -17.27 -5.22
C LEU A 17 -11.68 -18.48 -4.47
N LEU A 18 -12.04 -18.67 -3.21
CA LEU A 18 -11.60 -19.84 -2.44
C LEU A 18 -12.07 -21.13 -3.12
N THR A 19 -11.12 -22.02 -3.39
CA THR A 19 -11.41 -23.32 -4.04
C THR A 19 -12.05 -24.27 -3.02
N SER A 20 -12.45 -25.47 -3.50
CA SER A 20 -13.03 -26.52 -2.66
C SER A 20 -12.10 -27.05 -1.57
N ASP A 21 -10.81 -26.71 -1.62
CA ASP A 21 -9.83 -27.10 -0.61
C ASP A 21 -9.78 -26.14 0.56
N TYR A 22 -10.60 -25.08 0.52
CA TYR A 22 -10.70 -24.02 1.53
C TYR A 22 -12.12 -23.89 2.06
N GLU A 23 -12.24 -23.56 3.34
CA GLU A 23 -13.51 -23.28 4.01
C GLU A 23 -13.37 -22.05 4.92
N LEU A 24 -14.38 -21.17 4.90
CA LEU A 24 -14.46 -20.07 5.86
C LEU A 24 -14.87 -20.59 7.23
N THR A 25 -14.19 -20.14 8.27
CA THR A 25 -14.46 -20.55 9.66
C THR A 25 -14.60 -19.37 10.59
N ASP A 26 -15.51 -19.50 11.57
CA ASP A 26 -15.62 -18.58 12.70
C ASP A 26 -14.62 -18.92 13.82
N ASN A 27 -14.04 -20.14 13.80
CA ASN A 27 -13.04 -20.58 14.76
C ASN A 27 -11.64 -20.14 14.34
N ILE A 28 -11.17 -19.04 14.92
CA ILE A 28 -9.85 -18.46 14.62
C ILE A 28 -8.68 -19.41 14.96
N GLU A 29 -8.83 -20.23 15.99
CA GLU A 29 -7.80 -21.19 16.42
C GLU A 29 -7.56 -22.31 15.40
N ALA A 30 -8.53 -22.59 14.54
CA ALA A 30 -8.41 -23.60 13.49
C ALA A 30 -7.88 -23.02 12.17
N ALA A 31 -7.76 -21.70 12.04
CA ALA A 31 -7.45 -21.05 10.79
C ALA A 31 -5.96 -21.16 10.41
N GLN A 32 -5.69 -21.53 9.15
CA GLN A 32 -4.37 -21.45 8.53
C GLN A 32 -4.13 -20.06 7.91
N GLY A 33 -5.17 -19.31 7.64
CA GLY A 33 -5.07 -17.96 7.09
C GLY A 33 -6.10 -17.01 7.69
N ILE A 34 -5.69 -15.76 7.88
CA ILE A 34 -6.59 -14.68 8.30
C ILE A 34 -6.67 -13.63 7.18
N LEU A 35 -7.91 -13.27 6.83
CA LEU A 35 -8.21 -12.10 6.00
C LEU A 35 -8.62 -10.94 6.91
N VAL A 36 -7.97 -9.79 6.77
CA VAL A 36 -8.22 -8.60 7.58
C VAL A 36 -8.22 -7.34 6.73
N ARG A 37 -8.95 -6.32 7.14
CA ARG A 37 -8.91 -4.97 6.56
C ARG A 37 -8.51 -3.93 7.60
N SER A 38 -9.34 -3.65 8.58
CA SER A 38 -9.16 -2.55 9.53
C SER A 38 -9.14 -2.98 11.00
N ALA A 39 -9.45 -4.24 11.32
CA ALA A 39 -9.40 -4.71 12.71
C ALA A 39 -7.98 -4.64 13.25
N GLY A 40 -7.84 -4.22 14.51
CA GLY A 40 -6.56 -4.20 15.22
C GLY A 40 -6.15 -5.61 15.62
N MET A 41 -4.90 -5.96 15.35
CA MET A 41 -4.30 -7.26 15.66
C MET A 41 -3.08 -7.15 16.59
N LEU A 42 -2.73 -5.93 17.03
CA LEU A 42 -1.49 -5.68 17.80
C LEU A 42 -1.44 -6.48 19.11
N ASP A 43 -2.57 -6.66 19.76
CA ASP A 43 -2.69 -7.37 21.05
C ASP A 43 -3.28 -8.79 20.92
N MET A 44 -3.46 -9.28 19.66
CA MET A 44 -3.99 -10.63 19.44
C MET A 44 -2.92 -11.68 19.67
N GLU A 45 -3.30 -12.80 20.32
CA GLU A 45 -2.52 -14.03 20.31
C GLU A 45 -2.83 -14.83 19.05
N PHE A 46 -1.81 -15.46 18.46
CA PHE A 46 -1.95 -16.26 17.25
C PHE A 46 -1.86 -17.76 17.56
N SER A 47 -2.67 -18.54 16.86
CA SER A 47 -2.65 -20.00 16.93
C SER A 47 -1.43 -20.57 16.22
N GLU A 48 -0.87 -21.67 16.71
CA GLU A 48 0.20 -22.45 16.04
C GLU A 48 -0.21 -22.96 14.64
N ASN A 49 -1.51 -22.97 14.31
CA ASN A 49 -2.01 -23.34 12.99
C ASN A 49 -1.90 -22.20 11.96
N LEU A 50 -1.71 -20.97 12.42
CA LEU A 50 -1.73 -19.79 11.53
C LEU A 50 -0.45 -19.70 10.70
N LEU A 51 -0.59 -19.75 9.38
CA LEU A 51 0.52 -19.67 8.44
C LEU A 51 0.67 -18.26 7.83
N ALA A 52 -0.45 -17.56 7.65
CA ALA A 52 -0.41 -16.25 6.99
C ALA A 52 -1.59 -15.35 7.35
N ILE A 53 -1.33 -14.05 7.27
CA ILE A 53 -2.32 -12.98 7.37
C ILE A 53 -2.29 -12.21 6.06
N ALA A 54 -3.45 -12.06 5.38
CA ALA A 54 -3.54 -11.23 4.19
C ALA A 54 -4.46 -10.03 4.46
N ARG A 55 -3.87 -8.83 4.39
CA ARG A 55 -4.60 -7.59 4.56
C ARG A 55 -5.17 -7.11 3.23
N ALA A 56 -6.50 -7.00 3.15
CA ALA A 56 -7.19 -6.36 2.03
C ALA A 56 -6.99 -4.84 2.07
N GLY A 57 -5.83 -4.38 1.62
CA GLY A 57 -5.39 -2.98 1.59
C GLY A 57 -3.88 -2.82 1.68
N ALA A 58 -3.36 -1.62 1.42
CA ALA A 58 -1.93 -1.37 1.31
C ALA A 58 -1.20 -1.14 2.65
N GLY A 59 -1.83 -0.47 3.63
CA GLY A 59 -1.22 -0.19 4.93
C GLY A 59 -1.29 -1.40 5.87
N VAL A 60 -0.37 -1.54 6.83
CA VAL A 60 -0.29 -2.70 7.75
C VAL A 60 -0.04 -2.32 9.20
N ASN A 61 -0.30 -1.08 9.56
CA ASN A 61 -0.06 -0.54 10.90
C ASN A 61 -0.96 -1.15 12.00
N ASN A 62 -1.94 -1.93 11.64
CA ASN A 62 -2.81 -2.67 12.55
C ASN A 62 -2.34 -4.12 12.80
N ILE A 63 -1.20 -4.56 12.24
CA ILE A 63 -0.66 -5.92 12.33
C ILE A 63 0.74 -5.87 12.96
N PRO A 64 1.06 -6.72 13.95
CA PRO A 64 2.38 -6.75 14.61
C PRO A 64 3.40 -7.52 13.76
N LEU A 65 3.99 -6.86 12.75
CA LEU A 65 4.80 -7.48 11.70
C LEU A 65 5.99 -8.29 12.24
N GLU A 66 6.74 -7.72 13.19
CA GLU A 66 7.93 -8.35 13.77
C GLU A 66 7.55 -9.64 14.51
N ARG A 67 6.55 -9.55 15.40
CA ARG A 67 6.06 -10.73 16.10
C ARG A 67 5.54 -11.81 15.14
N CYS A 68 4.81 -11.41 14.09
CA CYS A 68 4.38 -12.36 13.06
C CYS A 68 5.57 -13.05 12.38
N ALA A 69 6.66 -12.30 12.12
CA ALA A 69 7.85 -12.89 11.51
C ALA A 69 8.53 -13.90 12.43
N GLU A 70 8.73 -13.57 13.70
CA GLU A 70 9.32 -14.47 14.71
C GLU A 70 8.46 -15.73 14.96
N GLU A 71 7.12 -15.61 14.83
CA GLU A 71 6.19 -16.74 14.93
C GLU A 71 6.03 -17.54 13.61
N GLY A 72 6.79 -17.18 12.55
CA GLY A 72 6.73 -17.84 11.24
C GLY A 72 5.46 -17.55 10.43
N ILE A 73 4.76 -16.45 10.74
CA ILE A 73 3.52 -16.04 10.07
C ILE A 73 3.85 -15.00 8.98
N VAL A 74 3.52 -15.32 7.73
CA VAL A 74 3.73 -14.40 6.61
C VAL A 74 2.59 -13.40 6.52
N VAL A 75 2.92 -12.10 6.44
CA VAL A 75 1.93 -11.03 6.32
C VAL A 75 1.95 -10.46 4.91
N PHE A 76 0.82 -10.53 4.23
CA PHE A 76 0.60 -9.95 2.89
C PHE A 76 -0.18 -8.64 2.99
N ASN A 77 0.07 -7.75 2.04
CA ASN A 77 -0.80 -6.62 1.74
C ASN A 77 -1.12 -6.59 0.25
N THR A 78 -2.01 -5.69 -0.19
CA THR A 78 -2.47 -5.63 -1.58
C THR A 78 -2.03 -4.32 -2.25
N PRO A 79 -0.73 -4.17 -2.58
CA PRO A 79 -0.20 -2.93 -3.13
C PRO A 79 -0.76 -2.69 -4.54
N GLY A 80 -1.31 -1.50 -4.75
CA GLY A 80 -1.85 -1.09 -6.04
C GLY A 80 -3.28 -1.54 -6.34
N ALA A 81 -3.89 -2.42 -5.54
CA ALA A 81 -5.27 -2.85 -5.74
C ALA A 81 -6.29 -1.69 -5.64
N ASN A 82 -5.96 -0.66 -4.86
CA ASN A 82 -6.74 0.56 -4.68
C ASN A 82 -6.23 1.75 -5.51
N ALA A 83 -5.27 1.55 -6.43
CA ALA A 83 -4.58 2.67 -7.08
C ALA A 83 -5.53 3.57 -7.87
N ASN A 84 -6.50 2.99 -8.58
CA ASN A 84 -7.49 3.75 -9.34
C ASN A 84 -8.36 4.65 -8.42
N ALA A 85 -8.83 4.13 -7.30
CA ALA A 85 -9.66 4.91 -6.36
C ALA A 85 -8.89 6.11 -5.80
N VAL A 86 -7.63 5.91 -5.38
CA VAL A 86 -6.79 7.01 -4.90
C VAL A 86 -6.51 8.01 -6.02
N LYS A 87 -6.22 7.57 -7.24
CA LYS A 87 -6.05 8.45 -8.41
C LYS A 87 -7.27 9.34 -8.61
N GLU A 88 -8.48 8.78 -8.57
CA GLU A 88 -9.71 9.55 -8.74
C GLU A 88 -9.91 10.58 -7.63
N LEU A 89 -9.56 10.23 -6.40
CA LEU A 89 -9.62 11.18 -5.28
C LEU A 89 -8.57 12.30 -5.43
N VAL A 90 -7.36 12.01 -5.92
CA VAL A 90 -6.35 13.04 -6.23
C VAL A 90 -6.87 14.01 -7.29
N LEU A 91 -7.46 13.50 -8.38
CA LEU A 91 -8.06 14.35 -9.43
C LEU A 91 -9.19 15.21 -8.88
N CYS A 92 -10.06 14.63 -8.05
CA CYS A 92 -11.11 15.37 -7.33
C CYS A 92 -10.49 16.49 -6.47
N GLY A 93 -9.47 16.16 -5.67
CA GLY A 93 -8.76 17.12 -4.81
C GLY A 93 -8.16 18.30 -5.59
N MET A 94 -7.53 18.01 -6.75
CA MET A 94 -7.00 19.05 -7.63
C MET A 94 -8.12 19.99 -8.13
N LEU A 95 -9.27 19.46 -8.52
CA LEU A 95 -10.41 20.25 -9.00
C LEU A 95 -11.07 21.06 -7.87
N LEU A 96 -11.21 20.50 -6.68
CA LEU A 96 -11.71 21.18 -5.49
C LEU A 96 -10.82 22.36 -5.07
N ALA A 97 -9.48 22.15 -5.09
CA ALA A 97 -8.51 23.20 -4.79
C ALA A 97 -8.44 24.30 -5.85
N SER A 98 -8.75 23.95 -7.11
CA SER A 98 -8.68 24.89 -8.23
C SER A 98 -9.87 25.86 -8.27
N ARG A 99 -10.99 25.49 -7.68
CA ARG A 99 -12.27 26.23 -7.77
C ARG A 99 -12.97 26.19 -6.42
N GLY A 100 -13.62 27.29 -6.04
CA GLY A 100 -14.36 27.41 -4.78
C GLY A 100 -15.63 26.56 -4.72
N ILE A 101 -15.53 25.25 -5.11
CA ILE A 101 -16.71 24.35 -5.23
C ILE A 101 -17.33 24.10 -3.87
N VAL A 102 -16.52 23.78 -2.86
CA VAL A 102 -17.01 23.50 -1.49
C VAL A 102 -17.74 24.70 -0.94
N GLY A 103 -17.10 25.88 -0.92
CA GLY A 103 -17.74 27.12 -0.45
C GLY A 103 -18.96 27.51 -1.28
N GLY A 104 -18.97 27.23 -2.58
CA GLY A 104 -20.14 27.43 -3.45
C GLY A 104 -21.33 26.54 -3.07
N ILE A 105 -21.05 25.27 -2.72
CA ILE A 105 -22.09 24.34 -2.26
C ILE A 105 -22.65 24.77 -0.90
N GLU A 106 -21.79 25.16 0.03
CA GLU A 106 -22.18 25.67 1.35
C GLU A 106 -23.02 26.92 1.22
N TRP A 107 -22.59 27.89 0.43
CA TRP A 107 -23.34 29.12 0.14
C TRP A 107 -24.73 28.81 -0.41
N CYS A 108 -24.87 27.88 -1.36
CA CYS A 108 -26.17 27.50 -1.91
C CYS A 108 -27.09 26.88 -0.83
N LYS A 109 -26.55 26.08 0.08
CA LYS A 109 -27.33 25.50 1.19
C LYS A 109 -27.77 26.55 2.20
N GLU A 110 -26.91 27.49 2.56
CA GLU A 110 -27.20 28.58 3.49
C GLU A 110 -28.27 29.53 2.96
N ASN A 111 -28.35 29.70 1.63
CA ASN A 111 -29.32 30.57 0.96
C ASN A 111 -30.48 29.79 0.33
N ALA A 112 -30.73 28.55 0.72
CA ALA A 112 -31.76 27.69 0.10
C ALA A 112 -33.18 28.25 0.21
N GLU A 113 -33.48 29.08 1.22
CA GLU A 113 -34.78 29.69 1.45
C GLU A 113 -34.99 31.04 0.71
N ASP A 114 -33.96 31.56 0.02
CA ASP A 114 -34.08 32.78 -0.78
C ASP A 114 -34.95 32.53 -2.04
N PRO A 115 -36.15 33.10 -2.15
CA PRO A 115 -37.00 32.89 -3.33
C PRO A 115 -36.38 33.46 -4.61
N ALA A 116 -35.38 34.32 -4.50
CA ALA A 116 -34.65 34.93 -5.61
C ALA A 116 -33.24 34.30 -5.83
N ILE A 117 -32.98 33.12 -5.27
CA ILE A 117 -31.64 32.50 -5.23
C ILE A 117 -30.93 32.47 -6.59
N GLY A 118 -31.66 32.24 -7.69
CA GLY A 118 -31.08 32.25 -9.03
C GLY A 118 -30.44 33.59 -9.41
N LYS A 119 -31.04 34.74 -8.98
CA LYS A 119 -30.46 36.06 -9.20
C LYS A 119 -29.36 36.39 -8.21
N THR A 120 -29.52 35.97 -6.97
CA THR A 120 -28.53 36.17 -5.91
C THR A 120 -27.26 35.35 -6.20
N ALA A 121 -27.39 34.12 -6.70
CA ALA A 121 -26.28 33.25 -7.12
C ALA A 121 -25.44 33.86 -8.27
N GLU A 122 -26.10 34.51 -9.25
CA GLU A 122 -25.39 35.21 -10.32
C GLU A 122 -24.46 36.33 -9.82
N LYS A 123 -24.83 36.97 -8.71
CA LYS A 123 -24.00 37.99 -8.06
C LYS A 123 -22.90 37.34 -7.20
N ALA A 124 -23.25 36.28 -6.48
CA ALA A 124 -22.35 35.59 -5.56
C ALA A 124 -21.25 34.77 -6.26
N LYS A 125 -21.51 34.24 -7.46
CA LYS A 125 -20.63 33.32 -8.17
C LYS A 125 -19.16 33.80 -8.33
N LYS A 126 -18.94 35.13 -8.36
CA LYS A 126 -17.62 35.72 -8.50
C LYS A 126 -16.68 35.39 -7.35
N GLN A 127 -17.20 35.20 -6.13
CA GLN A 127 -16.43 34.86 -4.94
C GLN A 127 -15.94 33.39 -4.96
N PHE A 128 -16.54 32.52 -5.79
CA PHE A 128 -16.21 31.13 -5.97
C PHE A 128 -15.44 30.86 -7.27
N ALA A 129 -15.12 31.92 -8.02
CA ALA A 129 -14.36 31.81 -9.25
C ALA A 129 -12.94 31.29 -8.94
N GLY A 130 -12.45 30.37 -9.78
CA GLY A 130 -11.11 29.79 -9.64
C GLY A 130 -10.35 29.80 -10.96
N ARG A 131 -9.46 28.82 -11.10
CA ARG A 131 -8.58 28.66 -12.27
C ARG A 131 -8.77 27.26 -12.89
N GLU A 132 -8.33 27.10 -14.12
CA GLU A 132 -8.30 25.82 -14.83
C GLU A 132 -6.96 25.10 -14.56
N ILE A 133 -6.99 23.77 -14.55
CA ILE A 133 -5.78 22.94 -14.38
C ILE A 133 -5.05 22.71 -15.71
N LYS A 134 -5.74 22.85 -16.85
CA LYS A 134 -5.13 22.68 -18.19
C LYS A 134 -3.95 23.64 -18.37
N GLY A 135 -2.84 23.10 -18.87
CA GLY A 135 -1.59 23.86 -19.09
C GLY A 135 -0.86 24.25 -17.80
N LYS A 136 -1.26 23.68 -16.64
CA LYS A 136 -0.54 23.77 -15.37
C LYS A 136 0.37 22.57 -15.23
N THR A 137 1.42 22.72 -14.42
CA THR A 137 2.39 21.65 -14.17
C THR A 137 2.03 20.92 -12.87
N LEU A 138 1.89 19.59 -12.95
CA LEU A 138 1.76 18.69 -11.81
C LEU A 138 3.10 18.01 -11.52
N GLY A 139 3.59 18.15 -10.30
CA GLY A 139 4.68 17.36 -9.75
C GLY A 139 4.14 16.11 -9.04
N VAL A 140 4.66 14.95 -9.42
CA VAL A 140 4.32 13.67 -8.80
C VAL A 140 5.54 13.12 -8.08
N ILE A 141 5.49 13.05 -6.75
CA ILE A 141 6.55 12.49 -5.90
C ILE A 141 6.20 11.05 -5.57
N GLY A 142 6.97 10.11 -6.12
CA GLY A 142 6.69 8.67 -6.08
C GLY A 142 5.89 8.22 -7.31
N LEU A 143 6.51 7.39 -8.17
CA LEU A 143 5.93 6.85 -9.42
C LEU A 143 5.58 5.35 -9.28
N GLY A 144 5.18 4.93 -8.08
CA GLY A 144 4.63 3.60 -7.84
C GLY A 144 3.25 3.41 -8.49
N ALA A 145 2.48 2.42 -8.03
CA ALA A 145 1.19 2.07 -8.61
C ALA A 145 0.21 3.27 -8.70
N ILE A 146 0.14 4.09 -7.66
CA ILE A 146 -0.76 5.26 -7.61
C ILE A 146 -0.18 6.43 -8.41
N GLY A 147 1.07 6.79 -8.15
CA GLY A 147 1.68 7.98 -8.78
C GLY A 147 1.75 7.88 -10.31
N ALA A 148 2.02 6.70 -10.86
CA ALA A 148 1.99 6.45 -12.30
C ALA A 148 0.59 6.68 -12.90
N GLU A 149 -0.45 6.18 -12.24
CA GLU A 149 -1.84 6.37 -12.66
C GLU A 149 -2.26 7.85 -12.60
N VAL A 150 -1.87 8.56 -11.53
CA VAL A 150 -2.14 10.00 -11.38
C VAL A 150 -1.42 10.80 -12.47
N ALA A 151 -0.12 10.52 -12.72
CA ALA A 151 0.68 11.18 -13.74
C ALA A 151 0.04 11.04 -15.14
N ASN A 152 -0.33 9.81 -15.49
CA ASN A 152 -0.97 9.52 -16.78
C ASN A 152 -2.34 10.21 -16.92
N ALA A 153 -3.16 10.18 -15.87
CA ALA A 153 -4.46 10.83 -15.88
C ALA A 153 -4.36 12.36 -16.00
N ALA A 154 -3.40 12.99 -15.33
CA ALA A 154 -3.16 14.43 -15.41
C ALA A 154 -2.74 14.88 -16.82
N LEU A 155 -1.92 14.09 -17.53
CA LEU A 155 -1.63 14.31 -18.95
C LEU A 155 -2.93 14.29 -19.79
N GLY A 156 -3.84 13.35 -19.52
CA GLY A 156 -5.14 13.26 -20.18
C GLY A 156 -6.04 14.49 -19.94
N LEU A 157 -5.84 15.19 -18.83
CA LEU A 157 -6.52 16.46 -18.52
C LEU A 157 -5.81 17.70 -19.11
N GLY A 158 -4.73 17.50 -19.86
CA GLY A 158 -3.97 18.56 -20.53
C GLY A 158 -3.03 19.32 -19.60
N MET A 159 -2.59 18.72 -18.52
CA MET A 159 -1.52 19.23 -17.66
C MET A 159 -0.14 18.84 -18.24
N GLU A 160 0.89 19.58 -17.86
CA GLU A 160 2.27 19.14 -17.93
C GLU A 160 2.59 18.35 -16.67
N VAL A 161 3.38 17.28 -16.77
CA VAL A 161 3.65 16.40 -15.62
C VAL A 161 5.14 16.17 -15.46
N MET A 162 5.63 16.42 -14.25
CA MET A 162 6.99 16.11 -13.82
C MET A 162 6.91 15.01 -12.74
N GLY A 163 7.73 13.97 -12.88
CA GLY A 163 7.75 12.84 -11.96
C GLY A 163 9.12 12.64 -11.32
N TYR A 164 9.16 12.46 -10.01
CA TYR A 164 10.35 12.15 -9.23
C TYR A 164 10.14 10.84 -8.46
N ASP A 165 11.01 9.87 -8.70
CA ASP A 165 11.10 8.62 -7.90
C ASP A 165 12.50 8.02 -8.05
N PRO A 166 13.37 8.11 -7.03
CA PRO A 166 14.73 7.57 -7.10
C PRO A 166 14.77 6.03 -6.98
N PHE A 167 13.65 5.39 -6.64
CA PHE A 167 13.55 3.94 -6.43
C PHE A 167 12.58 3.27 -7.40
N VAL A 168 12.19 3.96 -8.48
CA VAL A 168 11.22 3.42 -9.44
C VAL A 168 11.71 2.09 -10.02
N SER A 169 10.89 1.04 -9.89
CA SER A 169 11.20 -0.24 -10.53
C SER A 169 11.03 -0.15 -12.05
N VAL A 170 11.74 -1.01 -12.78
CA VAL A 170 11.59 -1.11 -14.25
C VAL A 170 10.13 -1.34 -14.64
N ASN A 171 9.42 -2.23 -13.93
CA ASN A 171 8.01 -2.50 -14.20
C ASN A 171 7.10 -1.29 -13.92
N ALA A 172 7.39 -0.48 -12.92
CA ALA A 172 6.65 0.75 -12.65
C ALA A 172 6.93 1.82 -13.71
N ALA A 173 8.20 1.97 -14.12
CA ALA A 173 8.60 2.91 -15.17
C ALA A 173 7.90 2.63 -16.50
N TRP A 174 7.70 1.35 -16.87
CA TRP A 174 6.97 0.98 -18.08
C TRP A 174 5.47 1.34 -18.08
N LYS A 175 4.90 1.64 -16.91
CA LYS A 175 3.50 2.09 -16.79
C LYS A 175 3.34 3.60 -16.97
N VAL A 176 4.41 4.36 -16.84
CA VAL A 176 4.42 5.83 -16.97
C VAL A 176 4.49 6.20 -18.44
N LEU A 177 3.57 7.06 -18.89
CA LEU A 177 3.58 7.55 -20.29
C LEU A 177 4.84 8.37 -20.58
N PRO A 178 5.42 8.25 -21.80
CA PRO A 178 6.67 8.96 -22.18
C PRO A 178 6.59 10.48 -22.13
N ALA A 179 5.40 11.06 -22.07
CA ALA A 179 5.20 12.50 -21.95
C ALA A 179 5.39 13.03 -20.51
N VAL A 180 5.49 12.15 -19.52
CA VAL A 180 5.88 12.54 -18.14
C VAL A 180 7.37 12.86 -18.13
N GLN A 181 7.72 14.07 -17.75
CA GLN A 181 9.11 14.49 -17.61
C GLN A 181 9.71 13.90 -16.34
N HIS A 182 10.67 12.99 -16.48
CA HIS A 182 11.41 12.48 -15.33
C HIS A 182 12.43 13.52 -14.84
N VAL A 183 12.44 13.78 -13.52
CA VAL A 183 13.42 14.64 -12.85
C VAL A 183 14.19 13.85 -11.81
N THR A 184 15.45 14.21 -11.62
CA THR A 184 16.35 13.53 -10.67
C THR A 184 16.61 14.34 -9.39
N ASP A 185 16.25 15.61 -9.38
CA ASP A 185 16.29 16.48 -8.20
C ASP A 185 14.87 16.80 -7.76
N LEU A 186 14.52 16.41 -6.52
CA LEU A 186 13.22 16.70 -5.93
C LEU A 186 12.95 18.22 -5.84
N ALA A 187 13.98 19.04 -5.72
CA ALA A 187 13.85 20.48 -5.67
C ALA A 187 13.26 21.07 -6.97
N ASP A 188 13.41 20.40 -8.11
CA ASP A 188 12.81 20.84 -9.37
C ASP A 188 11.28 20.70 -9.32
N ILE A 189 10.75 19.62 -8.70
CA ILE A 189 9.31 19.47 -8.43
C ILE A 189 8.81 20.67 -7.60
N TYR A 190 9.51 21.03 -6.53
CA TYR A 190 9.10 22.14 -5.67
C TYR A 190 9.13 23.49 -6.41
N ARG A 191 10.15 23.76 -7.19
CA ARG A 191 10.33 25.06 -7.86
C ARG A 191 9.42 25.27 -9.07
N GLU A 192 9.09 24.19 -9.80
CA GLU A 192 8.48 24.34 -11.13
C GLU A 192 6.99 23.98 -11.17
N CYS A 193 6.47 23.25 -10.20
CA CYS A 193 5.11 22.73 -10.24
C CYS A 193 4.08 23.68 -9.63
N ASP A 194 2.91 23.79 -10.25
CA ASP A 194 1.74 24.53 -9.74
C ASP A 194 0.90 23.66 -8.79
N TYR A 195 0.97 22.36 -8.98
CA TYR A 195 0.35 21.30 -8.16
C TYR A 195 1.41 20.28 -7.81
N ILE A 196 1.41 19.80 -6.59
CA ILE A 196 2.32 18.73 -6.13
C ILE A 196 1.50 17.67 -5.41
N THR A 197 1.68 16.42 -5.79
CA THR A 197 1.07 15.26 -5.13
C THR A 197 2.13 14.25 -4.72
N ILE A 198 1.95 13.67 -3.52
CA ILE A 198 2.93 12.76 -2.93
C ILE A 198 2.36 11.35 -2.78
N HIS A 199 3.12 10.35 -3.27
CA HIS A 199 2.74 8.93 -3.31
C HIS A 199 3.88 8.02 -2.89
N VAL A 200 4.54 8.34 -1.78
CA VAL A 200 5.62 7.55 -1.19
C VAL A 200 5.18 6.88 0.13
N PRO A 201 5.81 5.77 0.54
CA PRO A 201 5.57 5.18 1.85
C PRO A 201 6.13 6.08 2.97
N ALA A 202 5.55 5.96 4.17
CA ALA A 202 6.09 6.59 5.38
C ALA A 202 7.17 5.68 5.98
N VAL A 203 8.41 6.00 5.69
CA VAL A 203 9.61 5.33 6.23
C VAL A 203 10.55 6.38 6.81
N SER A 204 11.61 5.97 7.51
CA SER A 204 12.54 6.90 8.18
C SER A 204 13.09 8.01 7.26
N GLY A 205 13.24 7.74 5.96
CA GLY A 205 13.73 8.71 4.99
C GLY A 205 12.65 9.61 4.36
N THR A 206 11.37 9.38 4.64
CA THR A 206 10.26 10.14 4.04
C THR A 206 9.34 10.79 5.09
N ILE A 207 9.41 10.38 6.35
CA ILE A 207 8.69 11.04 7.44
C ILE A 207 9.15 12.49 7.56
N GLY A 208 8.21 13.43 7.55
CA GLY A 208 8.46 14.86 7.63
C GLY A 208 9.19 15.45 6.41
N MET A 209 9.24 14.76 5.27
CA MET A 209 9.98 15.26 4.10
C MET A 209 9.39 16.54 3.49
N ILE A 210 8.14 16.85 3.78
CA ILE A 210 7.52 18.12 3.44
C ILE A 210 7.62 19.03 4.65
N ASP A 211 8.79 19.57 4.84
CA ASP A 211 9.20 20.46 5.95
C ASP A 211 9.19 21.94 5.52
N GLU A 212 9.70 22.81 6.38
CA GLU A 212 9.81 24.25 6.12
C GLU A 212 10.72 24.53 4.90
N ALA A 213 11.82 23.78 4.73
CA ALA A 213 12.75 23.97 3.63
C ALA A 213 12.10 23.56 2.29
N ALA A 214 11.37 22.43 2.26
CA ALA A 214 10.60 22.01 1.11
C ALA A 214 9.52 23.05 0.76
N CYS A 215 8.74 23.51 1.73
CA CYS A 215 7.73 24.54 1.51
C CYS A 215 8.33 25.84 0.98
N ALA A 216 9.47 26.27 1.51
CA ALA A 216 10.15 27.49 1.05
C ALA A 216 10.58 27.46 -0.43
N LEU A 217 10.91 26.26 -0.96
CA LEU A 217 11.28 26.07 -2.37
C LEU A 217 10.07 26.08 -3.31
N MET A 218 8.86 25.79 -2.85
CA MET A 218 7.68 25.68 -3.69
C MET A 218 7.31 27.01 -4.36
N LYS A 219 6.52 26.96 -5.42
CA LYS A 219 5.92 28.14 -6.04
C LYS A 219 4.94 28.83 -5.10
N GLU A 220 4.83 30.16 -5.21
CA GLU A 220 3.77 30.92 -4.54
C GLU A 220 2.40 30.44 -4.97
N GLY A 221 1.54 30.13 -3.99
CA GLY A 221 0.18 29.68 -4.23
C GLY A 221 0.06 28.25 -4.81
N VAL A 222 1.10 27.41 -4.64
CA VAL A 222 1.08 25.99 -5.03
C VAL A 222 -0.08 25.27 -4.35
N VAL A 223 -0.65 24.28 -5.02
CA VAL A 223 -1.59 23.32 -4.42
C VAL A 223 -0.83 22.07 -4.06
N PHE A 224 -0.85 21.70 -2.78
CA PHE A 224 -0.22 20.48 -2.29
C PHE A 224 -1.27 19.43 -1.93
N LEU A 225 -1.09 18.19 -2.42
CA LEU A 225 -2.01 17.07 -2.19
C LEU A 225 -1.29 15.90 -1.52
N ASN A 226 -1.89 15.39 -0.44
CA ASN A 226 -1.39 14.22 0.29
C ASN A 226 -2.51 13.24 0.60
N PHE A 227 -2.56 12.15 -0.17
CA PHE A 227 -3.44 11.00 0.03
C PHE A 227 -2.63 9.72 0.32
N SER A 228 -1.41 9.88 0.82
CA SER A 228 -0.51 8.76 1.14
C SER A 228 -0.44 8.48 2.63
N ARG A 229 0.21 9.35 3.41
CA ARG A 229 0.33 9.26 4.88
C ARG A 229 0.46 10.66 5.49
N ASP A 230 -0.19 10.87 6.62
CA ASP A 230 -0.14 12.14 7.38
C ASP A 230 1.28 12.52 7.78
N THR A 231 2.05 11.54 8.23
CA THR A 231 3.42 11.71 8.75
C THR A 231 4.46 12.18 7.70
N LEU A 232 4.12 12.21 6.41
CA LEU A 232 4.99 12.74 5.35
C LEU A 232 5.13 14.25 5.39
N VAL A 233 4.15 14.94 5.97
CA VAL A 233 4.06 16.40 6.02
C VAL A 233 4.28 16.87 7.45
N ASP A 234 5.23 17.78 7.64
CA ASP A 234 5.38 18.51 8.89
C ASP A 234 4.21 19.50 9.04
N ALA A 235 3.29 19.21 9.96
CA ALA A 235 2.06 19.99 10.12
C ALA A 235 2.31 21.46 10.49
N PRO A 236 3.23 21.81 11.40
CA PRO A 236 3.63 23.19 11.69
C PRO A 236 4.16 23.93 10.46
N ALA A 237 5.04 23.30 9.67
CA ALA A 237 5.58 23.88 8.44
C ALA A 237 4.49 24.15 7.41
N MET A 238 3.58 23.19 7.18
CA MET A 238 2.46 23.34 6.27
C MET A 238 1.50 24.44 6.71
N ALA A 239 1.16 24.52 8.01
CA ALA A 239 0.33 25.59 8.56
C ALA A 239 0.95 26.98 8.32
N SER A 240 2.26 27.12 8.54
CA SER A 240 2.99 28.36 8.28
C SER A 240 3.00 28.73 6.79
N ALA A 241 3.20 27.74 5.90
CA ALA A 241 3.20 27.93 4.47
C ALA A 241 1.82 28.34 3.92
N LEU A 242 0.73 27.79 4.48
CA LEU A 242 -0.65 28.20 4.15
C LEU A 242 -0.92 29.64 4.65
N ALA A 243 -0.56 29.95 5.89
CA ALA A 243 -0.77 31.29 6.47
C ALA A 243 -0.02 32.39 5.69
N SER A 244 1.17 32.09 5.17
CA SER A 244 1.94 33.04 4.34
C SER A 244 1.46 33.11 2.89
N GLY A 245 0.59 32.19 2.43
CA GLY A 245 0.19 32.07 1.03
C GLY A 245 1.20 31.38 0.12
N LYS A 246 2.30 30.90 0.67
CA LYS A 246 3.30 30.11 -0.06
C LYS A 246 2.67 28.84 -0.62
N VAL A 247 1.93 28.10 0.21
CA VAL A 247 0.99 27.08 -0.22
C VAL A 247 -0.40 27.70 -0.29
N GLY A 248 -1.03 27.65 -1.45
CA GLY A 248 -2.35 28.25 -1.68
C GLY A 248 -3.48 27.37 -1.19
N CYS A 249 -3.31 26.06 -1.21
CA CYS A 249 -4.27 25.08 -0.71
C CYS A 249 -3.55 23.76 -0.37
N TYR A 250 -3.88 23.17 0.77
CA TYR A 250 -3.49 21.81 1.16
C TYR A 250 -4.69 20.88 1.09
N VAL A 251 -4.59 19.79 0.33
CA VAL A 251 -5.67 18.80 0.20
C VAL A 251 -5.19 17.47 0.76
N THR A 252 -5.95 16.91 1.67
CA THR A 252 -5.59 15.62 2.30
C THR A 252 -6.84 14.87 2.74
N ASP A 253 -6.72 13.55 2.93
CA ASP A 253 -7.75 12.74 3.59
C ASP A 253 -7.33 12.26 4.99
N PHE A 254 -6.36 12.93 5.60
CA PHE A 254 -5.92 12.70 6.99
C PHE A 254 -6.42 13.81 7.91
N ALA A 255 -7.56 13.55 8.56
CA ALA A 255 -8.19 14.50 9.48
C ALA A 255 -7.52 14.43 10.88
N THR A 256 -6.42 15.17 11.07
CA THR A 256 -5.82 15.36 12.39
C THR A 256 -6.26 16.70 12.98
N PRO A 257 -6.23 16.88 14.33
CA PRO A 257 -6.57 18.17 14.96
C PRO A 257 -5.77 19.33 14.40
N GLU A 258 -4.49 19.13 14.11
CA GLU A 258 -3.57 20.13 13.57
C GLU A 258 -4.01 20.56 12.16
N VAL A 259 -4.30 19.59 11.27
CA VAL A 259 -4.71 19.85 9.89
C VAL A 259 -6.10 20.47 9.84
N MET A 260 -7.03 20.04 10.71
CA MET A 260 -8.38 20.62 10.79
C MET A 260 -8.38 22.10 11.25
N ALA A 261 -7.33 22.57 11.92
CA ALA A 261 -7.16 23.95 12.31
C ALA A 261 -6.54 24.84 11.22
N MET A 262 -6.06 24.28 10.10
CA MET A 262 -5.41 25.03 9.02
C MET A 262 -6.45 25.75 8.15
N GLU A 263 -6.28 27.06 7.95
CA GLU A 263 -7.00 27.77 6.91
C GLU A 263 -6.50 27.35 5.53
N ASN A 264 -7.43 27.30 4.55
CA ASN A 264 -7.15 26.86 3.18
C ASN A 264 -6.72 25.38 3.06
N ALA A 265 -7.02 24.54 4.06
CA ALA A 265 -6.97 23.09 3.94
C ALA A 265 -8.33 22.53 3.51
N ILE A 266 -8.31 21.58 2.58
CA ILE A 266 -9.47 20.75 2.22
C ILE A 266 -9.20 19.36 2.81
N VAL A 267 -9.96 18.99 3.83
CA VAL A 267 -9.76 17.75 4.57
C VAL A 267 -10.92 16.79 4.34
N LEU A 268 -10.59 15.56 3.95
CA LEU A 268 -11.52 14.47 3.68
C LEU A 268 -11.37 13.37 4.74
N PRO A 269 -12.38 12.52 4.99
CA PRO A 269 -12.31 11.48 6.04
C PRO A 269 -11.74 10.16 5.50
N HIS A 270 -10.45 10.11 5.16
CA HIS A 270 -9.68 8.93 4.71
C HIS A 270 -10.39 8.13 3.60
N LEU A 271 -10.74 8.80 2.51
CA LEU A 271 -11.52 8.24 1.41
C LEU A 271 -10.67 7.60 0.28
N GLY A 272 -9.34 7.66 0.36
CA GLY A 272 -8.45 7.23 -0.72
C GLY A 272 -8.75 5.86 -1.31
N ALA A 273 -9.09 4.87 -0.48
CA ALA A 273 -9.40 3.50 -0.90
C ALA A 273 -10.88 3.11 -0.64
N SER A 274 -11.75 4.08 -0.34
CA SER A 274 -13.13 3.81 0.06
C SER A 274 -14.07 3.80 -1.13
N THR A 275 -13.86 2.87 -2.06
CA THR A 275 -14.78 2.56 -3.16
C THR A 275 -15.06 1.07 -3.18
N GLU A 276 -16.22 0.68 -3.69
CA GLU A 276 -16.63 -0.72 -3.82
C GLU A 276 -15.61 -1.52 -4.64
N GLU A 277 -15.14 -0.97 -5.75
CA GLU A 277 -14.15 -1.61 -6.62
C GLU A 277 -12.79 -1.76 -5.96
N ALA A 278 -12.35 -0.78 -5.16
CA ALA A 278 -11.09 -0.89 -4.42
C ALA A 278 -11.16 -1.99 -3.35
N GLU A 279 -12.29 -2.11 -2.66
CA GLU A 279 -12.54 -3.15 -1.67
C GLU A 279 -12.55 -4.53 -2.32
N ASP A 280 -13.24 -4.67 -3.45
CA ASP A 280 -13.28 -5.91 -4.26
C ASP A 280 -11.89 -6.31 -4.76
N ASN A 281 -11.14 -5.37 -5.32
CA ASN A 281 -9.80 -5.64 -5.85
C ASN A 281 -8.82 -6.05 -4.73
N CYS A 282 -8.89 -5.37 -3.58
CA CYS A 282 -8.07 -5.72 -2.41
C CYS A 282 -8.43 -7.11 -1.88
N ALA A 283 -9.72 -7.43 -1.78
CA ALA A 283 -10.16 -8.75 -1.31
C ALA A 283 -9.71 -9.87 -2.26
N ARG A 284 -9.87 -9.68 -3.59
CA ARG A 284 -9.40 -10.65 -4.60
C ARG A 284 -7.89 -10.89 -4.50
N MET A 285 -7.12 -9.82 -4.43
CA MET A 285 -5.66 -9.92 -4.36
C MET A 285 -5.22 -10.62 -3.09
N ALA A 286 -5.77 -10.26 -1.92
CA ALA A 286 -5.46 -10.87 -0.64
C ALA A 286 -5.75 -12.38 -0.62
N VAL A 287 -6.89 -12.80 -1.17
CA VAL A 287 -7.26 -14.22 -1.24
C VAL A 287 -6.34 -15.01 -2.16
N VAL A 288 -6.02 -14.45 -3.35
CA VAL A 288 -5.13 -15.11 -4.31
C VAL A 288 -3.73 -15.31 -3.73
N GLU A 289 -3.17 -14.28 -3.06
CA GLU A 289 -1.85 -14.36 -2.43
C GLU A 289 -1.83 -15.37 -1.28
N LEU A 290 -2.90 -15.38 -0.47
CA LEU A 290 -3.03 -16.32 0.64
C LEU A 290 -3.09 -17.77 0.16
N MET A 291 -3.91 -18.06 -0.88
CA MET A 291 -3.99 -19.40 -1.47
C MET A 291 -2.66 -19.83 -2.10
N ASP A 292 -2.01 -18.95 -2.88
CA ASP A 292 -0.72 -19.29 -3.52
C ASP A 292 0.37 -19.57 -2.49
N TYR A 293 0.38 -18.85 -1.37
CA TYR A 293 1.28 -19.13 -0.26
C TYR A 293 0.97 -20.47 0.42
N ILE A 294 -0.29 -20.76 0.71
CA ILE A 294 -0.67 -22.01 1.37
C ILE A 294 -0.39 -23.21 0.46
N ASP A 295 -0.78 -23.14 -0.82
CA ASP A 295 -0.73 -24.24 -1.78
C ASP A 295 0.68 -24.45 -2.38
N ASN A 296 1.41 -23.38 -2.66
CA ASN A 296 2.68 -23.42 -3.38
C ASN A 296 3.88 -22.85 -2.60
N GLY A 297 3.64 -22.17 -1.50
CA GLY A 297 4.67 -21.48 -0.71
C GLY A 297 5.17 -20.18 -1.32
N ASN A 298 4.60 -19.69 -2.42
CA ASN A 298 5.06 -18.48 -3.07
C ASN A 298 4.78 -17.23 -2.23
N ILE A 299 5.74 -16.33 -2.17
CA ILE A 299 5.62 -15.00 -1.56
C ILE A 299 5.84 -13.95 -2.65
N VAL A 300 4.82 -13.09 -2.88
CA VAL A 300 4.88 -11.99 -3.86
C VAL A 300 4.92 -10.63 -3.14
N ASN A 301 3.91 -10.29 -2.36
CA ASN A 301 3.74 -9.00 -1.71
C ASN A 301 3.75 -9.09 -0.18
N SER A 302 4.65 -9.85 0.39
CA SER A 302 4.81 -9.87 1.84
C SER A 302 5.49 -8.60 2.33
N VAL A 303 5.09 -8.16 3.54
CA VAL A 303 5.62 -6.97 4.22
C VAL A 303 6.63 -7.31 5.30
N ASN A 304 6.70 -8.57 5.73
CA ASN A 304 7.63 -9.04 6.77
C ASN A 304 8.63 -10.11 6.29
N TYR A 305 8.40 -10.75 5.14
CA TYR A 305 9.33 -11.70 4.54
C TYR A 305 9.73 -11.29 3.12
N PRO A 306 10.86 -11.78 2.58
CA PRO A 306 11.27 -11.49 1.22
C PRO A 306 10.33 -12.10 0.19
N ALA A 307 10.24 -11.51 -1.01
CA ALA A 307 9.61 -12.16 -2.15
C ALA A 307 10.41 -13.42 -2.53
N CYS A 308 9.72 -14.53 -2.67
CA CYS A 308 10.32 -15.82 -3.02
C CYS A 308 9.30 -16.65 -3.82
N GLN A 309 9.64 -17.01 -5.03
CA GLN A 309 8.73 -17.69 -5.94
C GLN A 309 9.42 -18.87 -6.62
N ALA A 310 8.84 -20.04 -6.48
CA ALA A 310 9.27 -21.26 -7.20
C ALA A 310 8.16 -21.77 -8.15
N GLY A 311 7.10 -20.93 -8.39
CA GLY A 311 5.96 -21.31 -9.19
C GLY A 311 5.10 -22.42 -8.57
N VAL A 312 4.22 -23.02 -9.37
CA VAL A 312 3.41 -24.16 -8.94
C VAL A 312 4.32 -25.38 -8.74
N CYS A 313 4.15 -26.07 -7.60
CA CYS A 313 4.93 -27.30 -7.35
C CYS A 313 4.60 -28.36 -8.41
N PRO A 314 5.58 -28.88 -9.19
CA PRO A 314 5.35 -29.83 -10.24
C PRO A 314 4.68 -31.13 -9.73
N GLU A 315 3.95 -31.79 -10.60
CA GLU A 315 3.32 -33.08 -10.28
C GLU A 315 4.38 -34.15 -9.95
N GLY A 316 4.20 -34.85 -8.85
CA GLY A 316 5.15 -35.86 -8.38
C GLY A 316 6.36 -35.30 -7.63
N MET A 317 6.47 -33.99 -7.50
CA MET A 317 7.48 -33.33 -6.63
C MET A 317 6.88 -32.98 -5.28
N PHE A 318 7.75 -32.76 -4.31
CA PHE A 318 7.41 -32.31 -2.95
C PHE A 318 8.03 -30.97 -2.68
N ARG A 319 7.45 -30.20 -1.78
CA ARG A 319 7.98 -28.89 -1.44
C ARG A 319 7.90 -28.64 0.06
N ILE A 320 8.99 -28.11 0.60
CA ILE A 320 9.04 -27.58 1.97
C ILE A 320 9.37 -26.10 1.93
N ALA A 321 8.93 -25.39 2.96
CA ALA A 321 9.29 -24.00 3.23
C ALA A 321 10.00 -23.89 4.56
N VAL A 322 11.05 -23.08 4.60
CA VAL A 322 11.84 -22.76 5.81
C VAL A 322 11.80 -21.26 6.02
N LEU A 323 11.24 -20.82 7.14
CA LEU A 323 11.23 -19.44 7.59
C LEU A 323 12.25 -19.32 8.71
N TYR A 324 13.14 -18.33 8.64
CA TYR A 324 14.29 -18.33 9.52
C TYR A 324 14.89 -16.93 9.77
N ASN A 325 15.66 -16.81 10.87
CA ASN A 325 16.53 -15.67 11.10
C ASN A 325 17.81 -15.83 10.28
N SER A 326 18.06 -14.91 9.35
CA SER A 326 19.22 -14.99 8.43
C SER A 326 20.56 -14.68 9.09
N SER A 327 20.53 -14.10 10.31
CA SER A 327 21.76 -13.89 11.11
C SER A 327 22.20 -15.15 11.84
N ASP A 328 21.28 -16.04 12.17
CA ASP A 328 21.54 -17.23 12.99
C ASP A 328 21.60 -18.51 12.15
N LEU A 329 20.76 -18.64 11.10
CA LEU A 329 20.69 -19.81 10.26
C LEU A 329 21.21 -19.54 8.83
N ALA A 330 22.23 -20.27 8.42
CA ALA A 330 22.66 -20.34 7.03
C ALA A 330 22.02 -21.54 6.31
N MET A 331 21.48 -21.35 5.10
CA MET A 331 20.87 -22.45 4.33
C MET A 331 21.81 -23.61 4.00
N GLY A 332 23.14 -23.42 4.10
CA GLY A 332 24.11 -24.51 4.05
C GLY A 332 23.84 -25.60 5.07
N SER A 333 23.44 -25.27 6.30
CA SER A 333 23.11 -26.25 7.34
C SER A 333 21.88 -27.11 6.98
N VAL A 334 20.87 -26.49 6.30
CA VAL A 334 19.73 -27.23 5.78
C VAL A 334 20.15 -28.16 4.64
N THR A 335 21.00 -27.68 3.75
CA THR A 335 21.57 -28.46 2.64
C THR A 335 22.34 -29.70 3.15
N GLU A 336 23.19 -29.55 4.18
CA GLU A 336 23.93 -30.67 4.80
C GLU A 336 23.00 -31.77 5.37
N ILE A 337 21.79 -31.39 5.82
CA ILE A 337 20.80 -32.37 6.28
C ILE A 337 20.13 -33.07 5.09
N LEU A 338 19.90 -32.38 3.98
CA LEU A 338 19.15 -32.88 2.82
C LEU A 338 20.02 -33.73 1.87
N GLU A 339 21.26 -33.34 1.58
CA GLU A 339 22.16 -33.99 0.62
C GLU A 339 22.30 -35.51 0.82
N PRO A 340 22.38 -36.04 2.07
CA PRO A 340 22.48 -37.49 2.26
C PRO A 340 21.17 -38.25 2.03
N ILE A 341 20.05 -37.56 1.94
CA ILE A 341 18.68 -38.13 1.98
C ILE A 341 17.98 -38.00 0.62
N VAL A 342 18.20 -36.90 -0.09
CA VAL A 342 17.54 -36.57 -1.34
C VAL A 342 18.52 -36.55 -2.50
N ALA A 343 18.17 -37.22 -3.61
CA ALA A 343 19.03 -37.29 -4.79
C ALA A 343 19.18 -35.94 -5.51
N GLU A 344 18.08 -35.21 -5.63
CA GLU A 344 18.06 -33.91 -6.28
C GLU A 344 17.03 -32.98 -5.59
N PHE A 345 17.39 -31.73 -5.44
CA PHE A 345 16.47 -30.68 -5.00
C PHE A 345 16.84 -29.34 -5.62
N ASP A 346 15.82 -28.48 -5.82
CA ASP A 346 15.97 -27.07 -6.19
C ASP A 346 15.62 -26.20 -4.99
N MET A 347 16.42 -25.17 -4.73
CA MET A 347 16.19 -24.23 -3.65
C MET A 347 16.17 -22.79 -4.19
N VAL A 348 15.12 -22.05 -3.82
CA VAL A 348 15.03 -20.60 -3.97
C VAL A 348 15.08 -20.04 -2.56
N ASP A 349 16.11 -19.26 -2.26
CA ASP A 349 16.36 -18.67 -0.96
C ASP A 349 16.54 -17.15 -1.10
N ASN A 350 15.79 -16.38 -0.35
CA ASN A 350 15.86 -14.93 -0.33
C ASN A 350 15.82 -14.41 1.11
N GLN A 351 16.38 -13.22 1.30
CA GLN A 351 16.47 -12.58 2.61
C GLN A 351 15.99 -11.12 2.52
N ARG A 352 15.38 -10.65 3.59
CA ARG A 352 14.98 -9.28 3.80
C ARG A 352 15.24 -8.90 5.25
N ASP A 353 16.14 -7.96 5.47
CA ASP A 353 16.63 -7.61 6.81
C ASP A 353 17.12 -8.88 7.56
N GLU A 354 16.58 -9.20 8.71
CA GLU A 354 16.91 -10.39 9.50
C GLU A 354 16.06 -11.62 9.16
N HIS A 355 15.09 -11.51 8.27
CA HIS A 355 14.18 -12.60 7.93
C HIS A 355 14.50 -13.23 6.59
N GLY A 356 14.73 -14.54 6.63
CA GLY A 356 14.96 -15.38 5.46
C GLY A 356 13.77 -16.29 5.16
N TYR A 357 13.60 -16.60 3.88
CA TYR A 357 12.59 -17.54 3.40
C TYR A 357 13.15 -18.39 2.28
N ALA A 358 13.16 -19.70 2.47
CA ALA A 358 13.61 -20.66 1.48
C ALA A 358 12.48 -21.61 1.07
N LEU A 359 12.30 -21.80 -0.24
CA LEU A 359 11.48 -22.86 -0.84
C LEU A 359 12.38 -23.93 -1.41
N ILE A 360 12.20 -25.16 -0.98
CA ILE A 360 12.98 -26.31 -1.41
C ILE A 360 12.04 -27.30 -2.07
N THR A 361 12.23 -27.53 -3.37
CA THR A 361 11.45 -28.47 -4.18
C THR A 361 12.27 -29.76 -4.35
N LEU A 362 11.67 -30.89 -4.01
CA LEU A 362 12.34 -32.18 -3.81
C LEU A 362 11.72 -33.25 -4.72
N THR A 363 12.53 -34.21 -5.16
CA THR A 363 12.04 -35.39 -5.88
C THR A 363 11.42 -36.45 -4.99
N GLU A 364 11.69 -36.38 -3.70
CA GLU A 364 11.28 -37.39 -2.70
C GLU A 364 10.54 -36.72 -1.55
N ASN A 365 9.55 -37.42 -0.96
CA ASN A 365 8.88 -36.95 0.23
C ASN A 365 9.76 -37.17 1.45
N LEU A 366 9.99 -36.11 2.21
CA LEU A 366 10.79 -36.21 3.44
C LEU A 366 9.96 -36.85 4.57
N ALA A 367 10.60 -37.65 5.38
CA ALA A 367 10.05 -38.11 6.65
C ALA A 367 9.92 -36.94 7.64
N ASP A 368 8.98 -37.02 8.59
CA ASP A 368 8.71 -35.94 9.55
C ASP A 368 9.93 -35.67 10.44
N GLU A 369 10.72 -36.73 10.78
CA GLU A 369 11.95 -36.60 11.56
C GLU A 369 13.01 -35.72 10.86
N VAL A 370 12.99 -35.61 9.53
CA VAL A 370 13.90 -34.72 8.78
C VAL A 370 13.44 -33.26 8.91
N LEU A 371 12.15 -33.02 8.85
CA LEU A 371 11.58 -31.69 9.06
C LEU A 371 11.82 -31.20 10.49
N GLU A 372 11.64 -32.09 11.47
CA GLU A 372 11.94 -31.80 12.89
C GLU A 372 13.41 -31.43 13.08
N ARG A 373 14.35 -32.18 12.47
CA ARG A 373 15.78 -31.85 12.52
C ARG A 373 16.12 -30.48 11.90
N ILE A 374 15.43 -30.07 10.85
CA ILE A 374 15.62 -28.73 10.26
C ILE A 374 15.00 -27.67 11.18
N ALA A 375 13.85 -27.95 11.79
CA ALA A 375 13.20 -27.04 12.73
C ALA A 375 13.97 -26.85 14.05
N GLU A 376 14.81 -27.83 14.44
CA GLU A 376 15.70 -27.73 15.61
C GLU A 376 16.97 -26.90 15.36
N LEU A 377 17.24 -26.46 14.12
CA LEU A 377 18.38 -25.60 13.85
C LEU A 377 18.18 -24.21 14.48
N ASP A 378 19.25 -23.69 15.09
CA ASP A 378 19.24 -22.34 15.64
C ASP A 378 18.85 -21.33 14.54
N GLY A 379 17.89 -20.47 14.83
CA GLY A 379 17.37 -19.48 13.89
C GLY A 379 16.21 -19.94 12.99
N ALA A 380 15.80 -21.22 13.02
CA ALA A 380 14.60 -21.66 12.32
C ALA A 380 13.34 -21.17 13.08
N TYR A 381 12.46 -20.40 12.39
CA TYR A 381 11.18 -19.99 12.93
C TYR A 381 10.07 -21.01 12.65
N LEU A 382 9.97 -21.46 11.40
CA LEU A 382 8.98 -22.44 10.97
C LEU A 382 9.54 -23.29 9.82
N VAL A 383 9.33 -24.59 9.90
CA VAL A 383 9.57 -25.53 8.78
C VAL A 383 8.25 -26.24 8.50
N ARG A 384 7.74 -26.07 7.28
CA ARG A 384 6.47 -26.70 6.91
C ARG A 384 6.55 -27.44 5.59
N ARG A 385 5.78 -28.51 5.51
CA ARG A 385 5.47 -29.15 4.24
C ARG A 385 4.45 -28.31 3.49
N VAL A 386 4.76 -27.89 2.26
CA VAL A 386 3.86 -27.15 1.39
C VAL A 386 3.04 -28.13 0.55
N LYS A 387 3.73 -29.17 0.01
CA LYS A 387 3.10 -30.20 -0.78
C LYS A 387 3.84 -31.54 -0.65
#